data_dffaeb6a4067b5a75f54096c46c3a57f
#
_entry.id   dffaeb6a4067b5a75f54096c46c3a57f
#
_cell.length_a   1.000
_cell.length_b   1.000
_cell.length_c   1.000
_cell.angle_alpha   90.00
_cell.angle_beta   90.00
_cell.angle_gamma   90.00
#
_symmetry.space_group_name_H-M   'P 1'
#
loop_
_entity.id
_entity.type
_entity.pdbx_description
1 polymer ?
#
loop_
_entity_poly.entity_id
_entity_poly.type
_entity_poly.pdbx_seq_one_letter_code
_entity_poly.pdbx_strand_id
1 'polypeptide(L)'
;MNSNNSSAALSCEFFPPRTEAGVEKLLTTQQSLDDTFQPSYFSVTFGAGGTTRDSTLEIVKLLTEKNINVAPHISCIGSSKQQIKDLLELYKELGVTRLVTLRGDIPESGESTKELSYANELVSYIRETTGDHFTIEVAAYPEYHPESKSPQSDFEHFKNKVAAGADGAITQYFYNIDAYLRFIDNCQNNNINIPVTPGIMPITNFASLTRFSDICGAEIPRWIRKQLEAYADDKDSLQAFGLDVVSNLCHQLLEQGAPGLHFYTLNQASTTNAIWKNLSV
;
A
#
# COMPACT_ATOMS: atom_id res chain seq x y z
N MET A 1 16.03 -9.30 28.10
CA MET A 1 14.81 -8.52 27.87
C MET A 1 15.23 -7.10 27.54
N ASN A 2 15.60 -6.85 26.31
CA ASN A 2 15.88 -5.49 25.84
C ASN A 2 14.67 -5.06 25.02
N SER A 3 13.82 -4.24 25.61
CA SER A 3 12.77 -3.53 24.91
C SER A 3 13.39 -2.45 24.03
N ASN A 4 13.79 -2.81 22.81
CA ASN A 4 13.95 -1.84 21.75
C ASN A 4 12.53 -1.41 21.33
N ASN A 5 12.01 -0.42 22.02
CA ASN A 5 10.83 0.33 21.61
C ASN A 5 11.24 1.25 20.43
N SER A 6 11.59 0.67 19.27
CA SER A 6 11.51 1.41 18.03
C SER A 6 10.02 1.56 17.73
N SER A 7 9.50 2.77 17.83
CA SER A 7 8.12 3.06 17.46
C SER A 7 7.87 2.49 16.06
N ALA A 8 6.85 1.63 15.93
CA ALA A 8 6.50 1.01 14.67
C ALA A 8 6.31 2.09 13.59
N ALA A 9 6.90 1.89 12.42
CA ALA A 9 6.80 2.84 11.33
C ALA A 9 5.36 2.85 10.77
N LEU A 10 4.73 4.01 10.73
CA LEU A 10 3.39 4.18 10.19
C LEU A 10 3.45 4.90 8.86
N SER A 11 2.63 4.49 7.92
CA SER A 11 2.47 5.17 6.63
C SER A 11 1.02 5.09 6.15
N CYS A 12 0.65 6.00 5.25
CA CYS A 12 -0.71 6.11 4.76
C CYS A 12 -0.73 6.22 3.25
N GLU A 13 -1.74 5.62 2.62
CA GLU A 13 -1.97 5.72 1.19
C GLU A 13 -3.07 6.70 0.88
N PHE A 14 -2.83 7.52 -0.16
CA PHE A 14 -3.80 8.37 -0.82
C PHE A 14 -3.96 7.98 -2.28
N PHE A 15 -5.12 8.23 -2.83
CA PHE A 15 -5.34 8.25 -4.27
C PHE A 15 -5.58 9.68 -4.75
N PRO A 16 -5.09 10.07 -5.96
CA PRO A 16 -5.26 11.41 -6.49
C PRO A 16 -6.74 11.75 -6.68
N PRO A 17 -7.24 12.83 -6.06
CA PRO A 17 -8.59 13.32 -6.32
C PRO A 17 -8.73 13.87 -7.74
N ARG A 18 -9.97 13.86 -8.27
CA ARG A 18 -10.28 14.36 -9.61
C ARG A 18 -10.79 15.81 -9.63
N THR A 19 -10.95 16.43 -8.48
CA THR A 19 -11.53 17.79 -8.34
C THR A 19 -10.74 18.60 -7.32
N GLU A 20 -10.74 19.91 -7.45
CA GLU A 20 -10.11 20.85 -6.50
C GLU A 20 -10.63 20.64 -5.07
N ALA A 21 -11.94 20.51 -4.88
CA ALA A 21 -12.53 20.21 -3.58
C ALA A 21 -12.05 18.87 -3.01
N GLY A 22 -11.77 17.89 -3.87
CA GLY A 22 -11.14 16.63 -3.47
C GLY A 22 -9.71 16.81 -3.00
N VAL A 23 -8.93 17.70 -3.63
CA VAL A 23 -7.57 18.04 -3.21
C VAL A 23 -7.56 18.73 -1.85
N GLU A 24 -8.44 19.69 -1.63
CA GLU A 24 -8.62 20.37 -0.32
C GLU A 24 -8.97 19.36 0.79
N LYS A 25 -9.88 18.42 0.49
CA LYS A 25 -10.23 17.34 1.42
C LYS A 25 -9.04 16.42 1.70
N LEU A 26 -8.23 16.08 0.69
CA LEU A 26 -7.02 15.26 0.87
C LEU A 26 -6.04 15.97 1.82
N LEU A 27 -5.79 17.27 1.64
CA LEU A 27 -4.92 18.04 2.51
C LEU A 27 -5.44 18.11 3.95
N THR A 28 -6.75 18.29 4.13
CA THR A 28 -7.39 18.24 5.46
C THR A 28 -7.23 16.86 6.09
N THR A 29 -7.36 15.80 5.31
CA THR A 29 -7.17 14.41 5.75
C THR A 29 -5.71 14.18 6.14
N GLN A 30 -4.76 14.62 5.31
CA GLN A 30 -3.33 14.52 5.58
C GLN A 30 -2.97 15.20 6.90
N GLN A 31 -3.40 16.45 7.11
CA GLN A 31 -3.16 17.18 8.35
C GLN A 31 -3.73 16.46 9.57
N SER A 32 -4.96 15.94 9.47
CA SER A 32 -5.59 15.19 10.57
C SER A 32 -4.86 13.90 10.94
N LEU A 33 -4.28 13.20 9.96
CA LEU A 33 -3.44 12.02 10.18
C LEU A 33 -2.10 12.41 10.83
N ASP A 34 -1.48 13.47 10.32
CA ASP A 34 -0.20 13.98 10.83
C ASP A 34 -0.31 14.46 12.28
N ASP A 35 -1.36 15.22 12.61
CA ASP A 35 -1.67 15.66 13.97
C ASP A 35 -1.90 14.50 14.96
N THR A 36 -2.33 13.32 14.44
CA THR A 36 -2.66 12.18 15.30
C THR A 36 -1.48 11.25 15.54
N PHE A 37 -0.68 10.91 14.53
CA PHE A 37 0.38 9.91 14.67
C PHE A 37 1.63 10.12 13.80
N GLN A 38 1.73 11.22 13.07
CA GLN A 38 2.91 11.60 12.29
C GLN A 38 3.43 10.47 11.38
N PRO A 39 2.72 10.13 10.30
CA PRO A 39 3.16 9.08 9.39
C PRO A 39 4.57 9.35 8.85
N SER A 40 5.38 8.30 8.73
CA SER A 40 6.74 8.39 8.18
C SER A 40 6.73 8.89 6.72
N TYR A 41 5.70 8.54 5.98
CA TYR A 41 5.44 9.02 4.62
C TYR A 41 3.98 8.79 4.22
N PHE A 42 3.57 9.48 3.15
CA PHE A 42 2.29 9.23 2.46
C PHE A 42 2.57 8.66 1.07
N SER A 43 2.04 7.47 0.75
CA SER A 43 2.09 6.99 -0.63
C SER A 43 0.95 7.59 -1.45
N VAL A 44 1.19 7.79 -2.73
CA VAL A 44 0.17 8.32 -3.66
C VAL A 44 0.04 7.35 -4.82
N THR A 45 -1.17 6.78 -4.99
CA THR A 45 -1.40 5.75 -6.00
C THR A 45 -1.22 6.28 -7.41
N PHE A 46 -0.77 5.38 -8.30
CA PHE A 46 -0.71 5.62 -9.73
C PHE A 46 -1.96 4.99 -10.35
N GLY A 47 -2.80 5.80 -10.99
CA GLY A 47 -4.06 5.28 -11.50
C GLY A 47 -3.92 4.48 -12.78
N ALA A 48 -4.83 3.56 -12.99
CA ALA A 48 -4.90 2.74 -14.19
C ALA A 48 -5.16 3.60 -15.45
N GLY A 49 -4.40 3.34 -16.55
CA GLY A 49 -4.71 3.84 -17.87
C GLY A 49 -4.15 5.20 -18.27
N GLY A 50 -3.07 5.68 -17.66
CA GLY A 50 -2.30 6.84 -18.16
C GLY A 50 -2.89 8.23 -17.86
N THR A 51 -4.20 8.37 -17.67
CA THR A 51 -4.87 9.67 -17.37
C THR A 51 -4.63 10.16 -15.95
N THR A 52 -4.13 9.35 -15.07
CA THR A 52 -3.91 9.65 -13.65
C THR A 52 -2.45 9.94 -13.31
N ARG A 53 -1.53 9.77 -14.28
CA ARG A 53 -0.11 10.08 -14.09
C ARG A 53 0.09 11.55 -13.71
N ASP A 54 -0.55 12.46 -14.42
CA ASP A 54 -0.46 13.89 -14.18
C ASP A 54 -1.08 14.23 -12.81
N SER A 55 -2.22 13.62 -12.46
CA SER A 55 -2.86 13.83 -11.16
C SER A 55 -2.01 13.31 -10.00
N THR A 56 -1.32 12.17 -10.16
CA THR A 56 -0.38 11.67 -9.15
C THR A 56 0.76 12.66 -8.96
N LEU A 57 1.35 13.13 -10.05
CA LEU A 57 2.45 14.10 -10.03
C LEU A 57 2.04 15.43 -9.38
N GLU A 58 0.84 15.93 -9.67
CA GLU A 58 0.31 17.15 -9.03
C GLU A 58 0.20 17.00 -7.50
N ILE A 59 -0.33 15.88 -7.02
CA ILE A 59 -0.42 15.62 -5.57
C ILE A 59 0.97 15.45 -4.95
N VAL A 60 1.90 14.76 -5.62
CA VAL A 60 3.29 14.62 -5.15
C VAL A 60 3.94 15.99 -5.00
N LYS A 61 3.85 16.86 -6.02
CA LYS A 61 4.37 18.24 -5.95
C LYS A 61 3.77 19.02 -4.79
N LEU A 62 2.44 18.98 -4.66
CA LEU A 62 1.72 19.70 -3.61
C LEU A 62 2.15 19.27 -2.19
N LEU A 63 2.36 17.98 -1.98
CA LEU A 63 2.78 17.45 -0.68
C LEU A 63 4.27 17.73 -0.41
N THR A 64 5.15 17.60 -1.42
CA THR A 64 6.58 17.92 -1.26
C THR A 64 6.83 19.40 -1.00
N GLU A 65 6.09 20.32 -1.65
CA GLU A 65 6.12 21.76 -1.36
C GLU A 65 5.77 22.10 0.10
N LYS A 66 5.00 21.23 0.75
CA LYS A 66 4.67 21.33 2.20
C LYS A 66 5.67 20.60 3.11
N ASN A 67 6.79 20.12 2.57
CA ASN A 67 7.79 19.31 3.28
C ASN A 67 7.25 17.99 3.84
N ILE A 68 6.24 17.40 3.19
CA ILE A 68 5.68 16.11 3.56
C ILE A 68 6.43 15.02 2.79
N ASN A 69 6.85 13.97 3.49
CA ASN A 69 7.49 12.82 2.87
C ASN A 69 6.47 12.05 2.03
N VAL A 70 6.78 11.87 0.74
CA VAL A 70 5.89 11.22 -0.22
C VAL A 70 6.58 10.03 -0.86
N ALA A 71 5.81 8.95 -1.05
CA ALA A 71 6.20 7.77 -1.80
C ALA A 71 5.25 7.58 -3.01
N PRO A 72 5.49 8.20 -4.16
CA PRO A 72 4.64 8.00 -5.33
C PRO A 72 4.69 6.54 -5.78
N HIS A 73 3.52 6.02 -6.19
CA HIS A 73 3.47 4.78 -6.93
C HIS A 73 4.01 5.00 -8.34
N ILE A 74 4.72 4.01 -8.86
CA ILE A 74 5.20 3.97 -10.24
C ILE A 74 4.90 2.59 -10.82
N SER A 75 4.34 2.54 -12.03
CA SER A 75 4.03 1.28 -12.71
C SER A 75 4.70 1.19 -14.07
N CYS A 76 5.02 -0.05 -14.50
CA CYS A 76 5.62 -0.29 -15.81
C CYS A 76 4.59 -0.36 -16.94
N ILE A 77 3.39 -0.87 -16.66
CA ILE A 77 2.37 -1.01 -17.70
C ILE A 77 1.93 0.36 -18.21
N GLY A 78 1.90 0.51 -19.55
CA GLY A 78 1.48 1.76 -20.21
C GLY A 78 2.53 2.87 -20.24
N SER A 79 3.78 2.60 -19.81
CA SER A 79 4.88 3.57 -19.85
C SER A 79 6.08 3.03 -20.61
N SER A 80 6.74 3.86 -21.42
CA SER A 80 8.04 3.52 -22.00
C SER A 80 9.16 3.72 -20.98
N LYS A 81 10.30 3.08 -21.18
CA LYS A 81 11.51 3.27 -20.36
C LYS A 81 11.91 4.76 -20.29
N GLN A 82 11.79 5.49 -21.40
CA GLN A 82 12.11 6.91 -21.42
C GLN A 82 11.14 7.71 -20.54
N GLN A 83 9.84 7.44 -20.61
CA GLN A 83 8.86 8.11 -19.76
C GLN A 83 9.07 7.82 -18.27
N ILE A 84 9.47 6.58 -17.94
CA ILE A 84 9.83 6.20 -16.57
C ILE A 84 11.07 6.96 -16.12
N LYS A 85 12.11 7.05 -16.97
CA LYS A 85 13.34 7.79 -16.68
C LYS A 85 13.06 9.26 -16.40
N ASP A 86 12.32 9.93 -17.28
CA ASP A 86 11.95 11.34 -17.12
C ASP A 86 11.19 11.58 -15.81
N LEU A 87 10.30 10.64 -15.43
CA LEU A 87 9.56 10.72 -14.18
C LEU A 87 10.47 10.53 -12.96
N LEU A 88 11.42 9.60 -13.01
CA LEU A 88 12.39 9.38 -11.93
C LEU A 88 13.30 10.60 -11.73
N GLU A 89 13.75 11.25 -12.80
CA GLU A 89 14.53 12.48 -12.73
C GLU A 89 13.71 13.59 -12.06
N LEU A 90 12.46 13.77 -12.47
CA LEU A 90 11.56 14.74 -11.85
C LEU A 90 11.31 14.45 -10.36
N TYR A 91 11.12 13.20 -9.97
CA TYR A 91 10.97 12.84 -8.56
C TYR A 91 12.22 13.14 -7.74
N LYS A 92 13.42 12.94 -8.33
CA LYS A 92 14.69 13.35 -7.69
C LYS A 92 14.76 14.87 -7.48
N GLU A 93 14.39 15.66 -8.50
CA GLU A 93 14.34 17.12 -8.39
C GLU A 93 13.37 17.61 -7.32
N LEU A 94 12.25 16.91 -7.11
CA LEU A 94 11.28 17.18 -6.06
C LEU A 94 11.72 16.71 -4.67
N GLY A 95 12.90 16.09 -4.54
CA GLY A 95 13.39 15.56 -3.27
C GLY A 95 12.74 14.26 -2.82
N VAL A 96 12.01 13.56 -3.69
CA VAL A 96 11.45 12.24 -3.40
C VAL A 96 12.57 11.22 -3.24
N THR A 97 12.52 10.44 -2.17
CA THR A 97 13.53 9.40 -1.85
C THR A 97 12.94 8.00 -1.72
N ARG A 98 11.62 7.84 -1.83
CA ARG A 98 10.92 6.55 -1.72
C ARG A 98 9.92 6.37 -2.84
N LEU A 99 9.80 5.15 -3.35
CA LEU A 99 8.84 4.76 -4.39
C LEU A 99 8.07 3.52 -3.97
N VAL A 100 6.81 3.42 -4.39
CA VAL A 100 6.06 2.16 -4.40
C VAL A 100 6.00 1.67 -5.84
N THR A 101 6.71 0.58 -6.13
CA THR A 101 6.97 0.09 -7.49
C THR A 101 6.07 -1.11 -7.80
N LEU A 102 5.22 -0.95 -8.80
CA LEU A 102 4.17 -1.91 -9.16
C LEU A 102 4.27 -2.32 -10.64
N ARG A 103 3.61 -3.41 -11.00
CA ARG A 103 3.38 -3.74 -12.40
C ARG A 103 2.40 -2.75 -13.04
N GLY A 104 1.33 -2.46 -12.36
CA GLY A 104 0.14 -1.78 -12.86
C GLY A 104 -0.85 -2.75 -13.52
N ASP A 105 -2.07 -2.27 -13.73
CA ASP A 105 -3.14 -3.04 -14.36
C ASP A 105 -3.03 -2.96 -15.88
N ILE A 106 -3.36 -4.04 -16.56
CA ILE A 106 -3.41 -4.07 -18.02
C ILE A 106 -4.63 -3.27 -18.47
N PRO A 107 -4.47 -2.24 -19.33
CA PRO A 107 -5.61 -1.47 -19.84
C PRO A 107 -6.60 -2.37 -20.57
N GLU A 108 -7.89 -2.07 -20.50
CA GLU A 108 -8.94 -2.79 -21.22
C GLU A 108 -8.72 -2.81 -22.76
N SER A 109 -8.03 -1.79 -23.30
CA SER A 109 -7.64 -1.71 -24.71
C SER A 109 -6.61 -2.78 -25.12
N GLY A 110 -5.95 -3.44 -24.16
CA GLY A 110 -4.90 -4.44 -24.41
C GLY A 110 -3.60 -3.86 -24.96
N GLU A 111 -3.54 -2.55 -25.24
CA GLU A 111 -2.33 -1.86 -25.69
C GLU A 111 -1.44 -1.52 -24.51
N SER A 112 -0.29 -2.17 -24.42
CA SER A 112 0.78 -1.77 -23.50
C SER A 112 2.10 -1.65 -24.27
N THR A 113 2.93 -0.69 -23.86
CA THR A 113 4.32 -0.68 -24.28
C THR A 113 4.98 -1.93 -23.71
N LYS A 114 5.55 -2.78 -24.56
CA LYS A 114 6.14 -4.08 -24.16
C LYS A 114 7.58 -3.96 -23.66
N GLU A 115 8.03 -2.77 -23.23
CA GLU A 115 9.42 -2.56 -22.80
C GLU A 115 9.68 -3.12 -21.41
N LEU A 116 8.72 -2.98 -20.49
CA LEU A 116 8.71 -3.59 -19.16
C LEU A 116 7.34 -4.20 -18.91
N SER A 117 7.30 -5.46 -18.50
CA SER A 117 6.06 -6.24 -18.34
C SER A 117 5.77 -6.60 -16.88
N TYR A 118 6.79 -6.59 -16.01
CA TYR A 118 6.70 -7.03 -14.63
C TYR A 118 7.37 -6.05 -13.66
N ALA A 119 6.90 -6.03 -12.42
CA ALA A 119 7.42 -5.14 -11.39
C ALA A 119 8.91 -5.35 -11.09
N ASN A 120 9.42 -6.59 -11.15
CA ASN A 120 10.85 -6.86 -10.97
C ASN A 120 11.72 -6.24 -12.07
N GLU A 121 11.22 -6.18 -13.32
CA GLU A 121 11.93 -5.50 -14.42
C GLU A 121 11.97 -3.99 -14.19
N LEU A 122 10.89 -3.42 -13.65
CA LEU A 122 10.84 -2.01 -13.27
C LEU A 122 11.79 -1.71 -12.11
N VAL A 123 11.85 -2.56 -11.08
CA VAL A 123 12.81 -2.42 -9.98
C VAL A 123 14.25 -2.44 -10.51
N SER A 124 14.61 -3.42 -11.36
CA SER A 124 15.94 -3.46 -11.99
C SER A 124 16.24 -2.19 -12.78
N TYR A 125 15.28 -1.71 -13.58
CA TYR A 125 15.46 -0.51 -14.38
C TYR A 125 15.63 0.76 -13.53
N ILE A 126 14.90 0.89 -12.42
CA ILE A 126 15.08 1.99 -11.46
C ILE A 126 16.50 1.94 -10.87
N ARG A 127 16.97 0.76 -10.44
CA ARG A 127 18.34 0.58 -9.91
C ARG A 127 19.42 0.92 -10.96
N GLU A 128 19.26 0.47 -12.19
CA GLU A 128 20.18 0.77 -13.29
C GLU A 128 20.23 2.27 -13.58
N THR A 129 19.09 2.97 -13.48
CA THR A 129 18.96 4.39 -13.87
C THR A 129 19.37 5.33 -12.73
N THR A 130 19.08 4.99 -11.47
CA THR A 130 19.18 5.90 -10.33
C THR A 130 20.09 5.41 -9.21
N GLY A 131 20.65 4.19 -9.31
CA GLY A 131 21.43 3.57 -8.23
C GLY A 131 20.58 3.39 -6.97
N ASP A 132 21.16 3.75 -5.83
CA ASP A 132 20.52 3.64 -4.51
C ASP A 132 19.80 4.90 -4.04
N HIS A 133 19.47 5.82 -4.97
CA HIS A 133 18.81 7.07 -4.61
C HIS A 133 17.43 6.82 -3.95
N PHE A 134 16.64 5.90 -4.50
CA PHE A 134 15.31 5.60 -3.98
C PHE A 134 15.29 4.39 -3.07
N THR A 135 14.58 4.48 -1.95
CA THR A 135 14.04 3.31 -1.25
C THR A 135 12.87 2.76 -2.05
N ILE A 136 12.94 1.50 -2.47
CA ILE A 136 11.94 0.87 -3.35
C ILE A 136 11.09 -0.11 -2.54
N GLU A 137 9.81 0.22 -2.37
CA GLU A 137 8.79 -0.68 -1.85
C GLU A 137 8.09 -1.42 -2.99
N VAL A 138 7.80 -2.70 -2.81
CA VAL A 138 7.05 -3.51 -3.77
C VAL A 138 5.82 -4.13 -3.13
N ALA A 139 4.80 -4.48 -3.94
CA ALA A 139 3.64 -5.19 -3.42
C ALA A 139 3.98 -6.64 -3.04
N ALA A 140 3.41 -7.09 -1.92
CA ALA A 140 3.40 -8.48 -1.46
C ALA A 140 1.96 -8.96 -1.24
N TYR A 141 1.72 -10.26 -1.39
CA TYR A 141 0.37 -10.84 -1.29
C TYR A 141 0.37 -12.01 -0.29
N PRO A 142 -0.01 -11.79 0.97
CA PRO A 142 -0.06 -12.86 1.97
C PRO A 142 -1.00 -14.01 1.61
N GLU A 143 -2.07 -13.71 0.87
CA GLU A 143 -3.08 -14.67 0.39
C GLU A 143 -2.89 -15.11 -1.06
N TYR A 144 -2.00 -14.53 -1.80
CA TYR A 144 -1.59 -14.61 -3.21
C TYR A 144 -2.41 -13.74 -4.19
N HIS A 145 -1.74 -13.32 -5.27
CA HIS A 145 -2.33 -12.45 -6.30
C HIS A 145 -3.36 -13.22 -7.13
N PRO A 146 -4.55 -12.64 -7.45
CA PRO A 146 -5.61 -13.31 -8.21
C PRO A 146 -5.17 -13.87 -9.56
N GLU A 147 -4.25 -13.20 -10.26
CA GLU A 147 -3.72 -13.65 -11.54
C GLU A 147 -2.62 -14.70 -11.42
N SER A 148 -2.12 -14.99 -10.22
CA SER A 148 -1.07 -15.98 -10.02
C SER A 148 -1.64 -17.39 -10.12
N LYS A 149 -0.90 -18.29 -10.75
CA LYS A 149 -1.33 -19.69 -10.96
C LYS A 149 -1.42 -20.50 -9.67
N SER A 150 -0.66 -20.10 -8.66
CA SER A 150 -0.59 -20.75 -7.35
C SER A 150 0.09 -19.83 -6.33
N PRO A 151 -0.08 -20.08 -5.03
CA PRO A 151 0.66 -19.37 -3.99
C PRO A 151 2.18 -19.46 -4.16
N GLN A 152 2.71 -20.60 -4.60
CA GLN A 152 4.13 -20.80 -4.85
C GLN A 152 4.62 -19.92 -5.99
N SER A 153 3.87 -19.85 -7.09
CA SER A 153 4.18 -18.99 -8.24
C SER A 153 4.18 -17.51 -7.84
N ASP A 154 3.24 -17.09 -7.01
CA ASP A 154 3.17 -15.71 -6.52
C ASP A 154 4.38 -15.37 -5.65
N PHE A 155 4.74 -16.27 -4.74
CA PHE A 155 5.90 -16.09 -3.89
C PHE A 155 7.22 -16.04 -4.69
N GLU A 156 7.37 -16.82 -5.76
CA GLU A 156 8.52 -16.71 -6.68
C GLU A 156 8.55 -15.34 -7.38
N HIS A 157 7.42 -14.78 -7.77
CA HIS A 157 7.36 -13.41 -8.30
C HIS A 157 7.79 -12.38 -7.25
N PHE A 158 7.42 -12.57 -5.98
CA PHE A 158 7.90 -11.73 -4.89
C PHE A 158 9.42 -11.82 -4.72
N LYS A 159 9.98 -13.04 -4.69
CA LYS A 159 11.45 -13.27 -4.63
C LYS A 159 12.18 -12.55 -5.76
N ASN A 160 11.64 -12.60 -6.98
CA ASN A 160 12.22 -11.91 -8.14
C ASN A 160 12.25 -10.39 -7.95
N LYS A 161 11.24 -9.80 -7.33
CA LYS A 161 11.23 -8.36 -6.98
C LYS A 161 12.30 -8.01 -5.96
N VAL A 162 12.47 -8.84 -4.93
CA VAL A 162 13.53 -8.68 -3.93
C VAL A 162 14.91 -8.82 -4.56
N ALA A 163 15.14 -9.86 -5.37
CA ALA A 163 16.40 -10.08 -6.08
C ALA A 163 16.75 -8.96 -7.07
N ALA A 164 15.74 -8.29 -7.62
CA ALA A 164 15.91 -7.13 -8.48
C ALA A 164 16.35 -5.85 -7.74
N GLY A 165 16.30 -5.85 -6.39
CA GLY A 165 16.78 -4.73 -5.57
C GLY A 165 15.69 -3.97 -4.81
N ALA A 166 14.54 -4.58 -4.50
CA ALA A 166 13.57 -3.98 -3.59
C ALA A 166 14.14 -3.89 -2.16
N ASP A 167 13.89 -2.76 -1.47
CA ASP A 167 14.33 -2.51 -0.09
C ASP A 167 13.27 -2.88 0.94
N GLY A 168 12.00 -2.93 0.54
CA GLY A 168 10.88 -3.24 1.40
C GLY A 168 9.67 -3.70 0.61
N ALA A 169 8.65 -4.11 1.32
CA ALA A 169 7.38 -4.49 0.73
C ALA A 169 6.19 -4.00 1.56
N ILE A 170 5.10 -3.66 0.87
CA ILE A 170 3.80 -3.39 1.46
C ILE A 170 2.87 -4.51 1.02
N THR A 171 2.14 -5.12 1.96
CA THR A 171 1.23 -6.21 1.59
C THR A 171 -0.09 -5.67 1.07
N GLN A 172 -0.77 -6.44 0.20
CA GLN A 172 -2.20 -6.31 0.05
C GLN A 172 -2.86 -6.50 1.41
N TYR A 173 -4.00 -5.82 1.66
CA TYR A 173 -4.71 -6.00 2.93
C TYR A 173 -5.24 -7.42 3.08
N PHE A 174 -5.39 -7.84 4.30
CA PHE A 174 -5.92 -9.15 4.74
C PHE A 174 -6.60 -8.98 6.09
N TYR A 175 -7.46 -9.93 6.47
CA TYR A 175 -8.12 -9.94 7.79
C TYR A 175 -7.79 -11.18 8.60
N ASN A 176 -6.97 -12.08 8.06
CA ASN A 176 -6.46 -13.25 8.76
C ASN A 176 -4.95 -13.10 8.99
N ILE A 177 -4.55 -12.87 10.25
CA ILE A 177 -3.14 -12.68 10.60
C ILE A 177 -2.27 -13.88 10.21
N ASP A 178 -2.82 -15.12 10.24
CA ASP A 178 -2.06 -16.31 9.88
C ASP A 178 -1.55 -16.28 8.43
N ALA A 179 -2.26 -15.58 7.53
CA ALA A 179 -1.79 -15.40 6.16
C ALA A 179 -0.49 -14.59 6.13
N TYR A 180 -0.43 -13.50 6.89
CA TYR A 180 0.77 -12.68 7.02
C TYR A 180 1.91 -13.45 7.69
N LEU A 181 1.67 -14.12 8.80
CA LEU A 181 2.68 -14.87 9.52
C LEU A 181 3.29 -15.99 8.65
N ARG A 182 2.46 -16.75 7.93
CA ARG A 182 2.96 -17.74 6.95
C ARG A 182 3.80 -17.10 5.84
N PHE A 183 3.42 -15.90 5.39
CA PHE A 183 4.20 -15.18 4.39
C PHE A 183 5.58 -14.78 4.95
N ILE A 184 5.65 -14.28 6.18
CA ILE A 184 6.90 -13.95 6.86
C ILE A 184 7.77 -15.19 7.08
N ASP A 185 7.18 -16.31 7.51
CA ASP A 185 7.90 -17.60 7.65
C ASP A 185 8.51 -18.03 6.29
N ASN A 186 7.76 -17.89 5.21
CA ASN A 186 8.26 -18.17 3.86
C ASN A 186 9.41 -17.24 3.48
N CYS A 187 9.35 -15.95 3.82
CA CYS A 187 10.46 -15.02 3.62
C CYS A 187 11.71 -15.46 4.36
N GLN A 188 11.60 -15.79 5.64
CA GLN A 188 12.70 -16.25 6.48
C GLN A 188 13.33 -17.54 5.93
N ASN A 189 12.51 -18.53 5.56
CA ASN A 189 12.96 -19.80 5.00
C ASN A 189 13.66 -19.64 3.63
N ASN A 190 13.47 -18.52 2.94
CA ASN A 190 14.11 -18.17 1.67
C ASN A 190 15.20 -17.09 1.81
N ASN A 191 15.65 -16.77 3.03
CA ASN A 191 16.65 -15.74 3.33
C ASN A 191 16.27 -14.35 2.81
N ILE A 192 14.99 -14.01 2.78
CA ILE A 192 14.49 -12.69 2.46
C ILE A 192 14.38 -11.90 3.77
N ASN A 193 15.20 -10.85 3.89
CA ASN A 193 15.34 -10.08 5.12
C ASN A 193 14.84 -8.63 4.99
N ILE A 194 14.21 -8.26 3.88
CA ILE A 194 13.63 -6.92 3.74
C ILE A 194 12.40 -6.79 4.65
N PRO A 195 12.10 -5.58 5.17
CA PRO A 195 10.86 -5.36 5.91
C PRO A 195 9.65 -5.58 5.03
N VAL A 196 8.65 -6.29 5.56
CA VAL A 196 7.35 -6.51 4.91
C VAL A 196 6.29 -5.84 5.78
N THR A 197 5.85 -4.66 5.39
CA THR A 197 4.86 -3.86 6.13
C THR A 197 3.46 -4.31 5.78
N PRO A 198 2.64 -4.73 6.77
CA PRO A 198 1.26 -5.12 6.51
C PRO A 198 0.40 -3.93 6.07
N GLY A 199 -0.33 -4.11 4.98
CA GLY A 199 -1.33 -3.18 4.48
C GLY A 199 -2.64 -3.35 5.26
N ILE A 200 -3.19 -2.26 5.76
CA ILE A 200 -4.36 -2.23 6.63
C ILE A 200 -5.51 -1.51 5.92
N MET A 201 -6.60 -2.22 5.67
CA MET A 201 -7.82 -1.66 5.09
C MET A 201 -8.89 -1.49 6.17
N PRO A 202 -9.25 -0.24 6.55
CA PRO A 202 -10.36 0.00 7.46
C PRO A 202 -11.70 -0.50 6.90
N ILE A 203 -12.54 -1.09 7.76
CA ILE A 203 -13.88 -1.55 7.38
C ILE A 203 -14.88 -0.44 7.71
N THR A 204 -15.38 0.25 6.69
CA THR A 204 -16.35 1.35 6.84
C THR A 204 -17.67 1.10 6.12
N ASN A 205 -17.65 0.20 5.12
CA ASN A 205 -18.81 -0.13 4.30
C ASN A 205 -18.64 -1.54 3.74
N PHE A 206 -19.61 -2.42 3.98
CA PHE A 206 -19.52 -3.83 3.58
C PHE A 206 -19.56 -4.04 2.06
N ALA A 207 -20.43 -3.33 1.34
CA ALA A 207 -20.53 -3.47 -0.11
C ALA A 207 -19.24 -3.03 -0.82
N SER A 208 -18.64 -1.94 -0.37
CA SER A 208 -17.35 -1.47 -0.89
C SER A 208 -16.22 -2.45 -0.57
N LEU A 209 -16.19 -2.98 0.65
CA LEU A 209 -15.20 -3.98 1.07
C LEU A 209 -15.30 -5.24 0.21
N THR A 210 -16.51 -5.79 0.02
CA THR A 210 -16.73 -6.98 -0.81
C THR A 210 -16.23 -6.75 -2.25
N ARG A 211 -16.61 -5.62 -2.85
CA ARG A 211 -16.17 -5.28 -4.21
C ARG A 211 -14.64 -5.18 -4.32
N PHE A 212 -13.96 -4.54 -3.37
CA PHE A 212 -12.50 -4.47 -3.38
C PHE A 212 -11.86 -5.84 -3.18
N SER A 213 -12.38 -6.64 -2.24
CA SER A 213 -11.89 -8.00 -1.97
C SER A 213 -12.04 -8.92 -3.18
N ASP A 214 -13.15 -8.83 -3.91
CA ASP A 214 -13.38 -9.60 -5.13
C ASP A 214 -12.37 -9.22 -6.26
N ILE A 215 -11.97 -7.95 -6.32
CA ILE A 215 -11.00 -7.46 -7.33
C ILE A 215 -9.57 -7.87 -6.95
N CYS A 216 -9.16 -7.66 -5.70
CA CYS A 216 -7.77 -7.87 -5.28
C CYS A 216 -7.49 -9.26 -4.72
N GLY A 217 -8.49 -10.11 -4.58
CA GLY A 217 -8.38 -11.47 -4.08
C GLY A 217 -8.18 -11.58 -2.55
N ALA A 218 -8.39 -10.49 -1.80
CA ALA A 218 -8.30 -10.53 -0.35
C ALA A 218 -9.50 -11.26 0.26
N GLU A 219 -9.24 -12.22 1.15
CA GLU A 219 -10.28 -12.98 1.81
C GLU A 219 -10.97 -12.14 2.90
N ILE A 220 -12.31 -12.13 2.91
CA ILE A 220 -13.09 -11.68 4.06
C ILE A 220 -13.47 -12.94 4.86
N PRO A 221 -12.84 -13.22 6.01
CA PRO A 221 -13.14 -14.41 6.82
C PRO A 221 -14.63 -14.56 7.10
N ARG A 222 -15.13 -15.81 7.06
CA ARG A 222 -16.56 -16.11 7.16
C ARG A 222 -17.24 -15.44 8.36
N TRP A 223 -16.57 -15.40 9.50
CA TRP A 223 -17.15 -14.81 10.72
C TRP A 223 -17.29 -13.28 10.59
N ILE A 224 -16.32 -12.58 9.96
CA ILE A 224 -16.40 -11.14 9.67
C ILE A 224 -17.55 -10.88 8.68
N ARG A 225 -17.58 -11.63 7.58
CA ARG A 225 -18.63 -11.49 6.55
C ARG A 225 -20.01 -11.65 7.16
N LYS A 226 -20.24 -12.69 7.97
CA LYS A 226 -21.53 -12.95 8.63
C LYS A 226 -21.97 -11.82 9.55
N GLN A 227 -21.04 -11.23 10.30
CA GLN A 227 -21.35 -10.14 11.20
C GLN A 227 -21.63 -8.84 10.42
N LEU A 228 -20.85 -8.54 9.37
CA LEU A 228 -21.10 -7.39 8.50
C LEU A 228 -22.43 -7.52 7.74
N GLU A 229 -22.80 -8.70 7.29
CA GLU A 229 -24.12 -8.99 6.70
C GLU A 229 -25.25 -8.71 7.71
N ALA A 230 -25.08 -9.09 8.97
CA ALA A 230 -26.08 -8.85 10.01
C ALA A 230 -26.27 -7.36 10.35
N TYR A 231 -25.24 -6.53 10.13
CA TYR A 231 -25.29 -5.09 10.37
C TYR A 231 -25.59 -4.27 9.09
N ALA A 232 -26.00 -4.90 7.99
CA ALA A 232 -26.12 -4.26 6.68
C ALA A 232 -26.90 -2.91 6.70
N ASP A 233 -27.94 -2.82 7.50
CA ASP A 233 -28.80 -1.63 7.64
C ASP A 233 -28.43 -0.75 8.86
N ASP A 234 -27.53 -1.22 9.73
CA ASP A 234 -27.04 -0.51 10.91
C ASP A 234 -25.58 -0.08 10.70
N LYS A 235 -25.43 1.12 10.13
CA LYS A 235 -24.12 1.68 9.80
C LYS A 235 -23.23 1.88 11.03
N ASP A 236 -23.79 2.27 12.15
CA ASP A 236 -23.03 2.58 13.36
C ASP A 236 -22.46 1.29 13.97
N SER A 237 -23.28 0.23 14.07
CA SER A 237 -22.83 -1.10 14.50
C SER A 237 -21.82 -1.70 13.53
N LEU A 238 -21.99 -1.52 12.22
CA LEU A 238 -21.02 -1.97 11.21
C LEU A 238 -19.66 -1.30 11.39
N GLN A 239 -19.66 0.02 11.57
CA GLN A 239 -18.43 0.79 11.75
C GLN A 239 -17.73 0.46 13.08
N ALA A 240 -18.48 0.31 14.17
CA ALA A 240 -17.94 -0.10 15.47
C ALA A 240 -17.29 -1.49 15.39
N PHE A 241 -17.99 -2.46 14.81
CA PHE A 241 -17.45 -3.80 14.61
C PHE A 241 -16.21 -3.79 13.70
N GLY A 242 -16.25 -3.04 12.59
CA GLY A 242 -15.11 -2.89 11.69
C GLY A 242 -13.89 -2.28 12.39
N LEU A 243 -14.10 -1.27 13.23
CA LEU A 243 -13.06 -0.65 14.04
C LEU A 243 -12.43 -1.67 15.00
N ASP A 244 -13.24 -2.47 15.72
CA ASP A 244 -12.76 -3.47 16.66
C ASP A 244 -11.93 -4.55 15.96
N VAL A 245 -12.43 -5.08 14.83
CA VAL A 245 -11.74 -6.12 14.05
C VAL A 245 -10.37 -5.63 13.58
N VAL A 246 -10.33 -4.43 12.99
CA VAL A 246 -9.08 -3.91 12.43
C VAL A 246 -8.10 -3.46 13.50
N SER A 247 -8.58 -2.85 14.60
CA SER A 247 -7.73 -2.50 15.74
C SER A 247 -7.08 -3.73 16.37
N ASN A 248 -7.85 -4.82 16.57
CA ASN A 248 -7.32 -6.07 17.10
C ASN A 248 -6.30 -6.72 16.14
N LEU A 249 -6.55 -6.70 14.83
CA LEU A 249 -5.58 -7.18 13.84
C LEU A 249 -4.28 -6.37 13.90
N CYS A 250 -4.36 -5.05 13.96
CA CYS A 250 -3.18 -4.18 14.05
C CYS A 250 -2.39 -4.46 15.34
N HIS A 251 -3.08 -4.62 16.47
CA HIS A 251 -2.44 -4.94 17.75
C HIS A 251 -1.67 -6.27 17.66
N GLN A 252 -2.31 -7.32 17.16
CA GLN A 252 -1.67 -8.63 16.98
C GLN A 252 -0.47 -8.56 16.05
N LEU A 253 -0.55 -7.83 14.92
CA LEU A 253 0.56 -7.64 13.98
C LEU A 253 1.77 -7.00 14.66
N LEU A 254 1.55 -5.95 15.44
CA LEU A 254 2.64 -5.28 16.17
C LEU A 254 3.23 -6.17 17.26
N GLU A 255 2.42 -6.92 17.98
CA GLU A 255 2.90 -7.91 18.97
C GLU A 255 3.73 -9.03 18.33
N GLN A 256 3.40 -9.43 17.10
CA GLN A 256 4.17 -10.42 16.32
C GLN A 256 5.40 -9.81 15.62
N GLY A 257 5.71 -8.54 15.85
CA GLY A 257 6.94 -7.91 15.37
C GLY A 257 6.83 -7.38 13.94
N ALA A 258 5.64 -7.04 13.45
CA ALA A 258 5.53 -6.32 12.19
C ALA A 258 6.33 -5.00 12.25
N PRO A 259 7.08 -4.64 11.16
CA PRO A 259 7.97 -3.47 11.17
C PRO A 259 7.22 -2.13 11.25
N GLY A 260 5.94 -2.15 10.98
CA GLY A 260 5.07 -0.99 10.96
C GLY A 260 3.69 -1.36 10.41
N LEU A 261 2.88 -0.34 10.11
CA LEU A 261 1.55 -0.49 9.50
C LEU A 261 1.40 0.50 8.35
N HIS A 262 0.85 0.05 7.23
CA HIS A 262 0.53 0.89 6.08
C HIS A 262 -0.99 0.98 5.89
N PHE A 263 -1.58 2.15 6.09
CA PHE A 263 -3.03 2.32 6.06
C PHE A 263 -3.55 2.74 4.68
N TYR A 264 -4.42 1.92 4.10
CA TYR A 264 -5.24 2.27 2.92
C TYR A 264 -6.38 3.18 3.35
N THR A 265 -6.13 4.48 3.44
CA THR A 265 -7.02 5.44 4.09
C THR A 265 -8.30 5.74 3.32
N LEU A 266 -8.36 5.42 2.04
CA LEU A 266 -9.44 5.83 1.12
C LEU A 266 -9.70 7.35 1.18
N ASN A 267 -8.64 8.14 1.38
CA ASN A 267 -8.67 9.59 1.58
C ASN A 267 -9.58 10.02 2.75
N GLN A 268 -9.63 9.22 3.83
CA GLN A 268 -10.41 9.50 5.04
C GLN A 268 -9.55 9.27 6.30
N ALA A 269 -9.50 10.27 7.20
CA ALA A 269 -8.70 10.18 8.42
C ALA A 269 -9.43 9.50 9.59
N SER A 270 -10.75 9.66 9.68
CA SER A 270 -11.51 9.34 10.88
C SER A 270 -11.31 7.92 11.41
N THR A 271 -11.46 6.93 10.54
CA THR A 271 -11.34 5.50 10.94
C THR A 271 -9.89 5.13 11.23
N THR A 272 -8.93 5.61 10.42
CA THR A 272 -7.50 5.39 10.66
C THR A 272 -7.05 5.99 12.01
N ASN A 273 -7.48 7.21 12.31
CA ASN A 273 -7.22 7.86 13.59
C ASN A 273 -7.85 7.12 14.77
N ALA A 274 -9.07 6.57 14.59
CA ALA A 274 -9.73 5.78 15.62
C ALA A 274 -8.99 4.45 15.88
N ILE A 275 -8.55 3.75 14.82
CA ILE A 275 -7.73 2.54 14.94
C ILE A 275 -6.44 2.87 15.72
N TRP A 276 -5.72 3.94 15.33
CA TRP A 276 -4.49 4.32 16.00
C TRP A 276 -4.69 4.63 17.50
N LYS A 277 -5.75 5.35 17.84
CA LYS A 277 -6.08 5.63 19.25
C LYS A 277 -6.29 4.35 20.06
N ASN A 278 -6.91 3.33 19.47
CA ASN A 278 -7.10 2.02 20.13
C ASN A 278 -5.77 1.27 20.34
N LEU A 279 -4.73 1.56 19.55
CA LEU A 279 -3.41 0.93 19.69
C LEU A 279 -2.51 1.64 20.72
N SER A 280 -2.81 2.89 21.04
CA SER A 280 -1.96 3.76 21.86
C SER A 280 -2.35 3.74 23.35
N VAL A 281 -3.28 2.87 23.75
CA VAL A 281 -3.79 2.76 25.14
C VAL A 281 -3.13 1.62 25.89
#